data_cd2f713f7a25a6ce1edc960f9976839a
#
_entry.id   cd2f713f7a25a6ce1edc960f9976839a
#
_cell.length_a   1.000
_cell.length_b   1.000
_cell.length_c   1.000
_cell.angle_alpha   90.00
_cell.angle_beta   90.00
_cell.angle_gamma   90.00
#
_symmetry.space_group_name_H-M   'P 1'
#
loop_
_entity.id
_entity.type
_entity.pdbx_description
1 polymer ?
#
loop_
_entity_poly.entity_id
_entity_poly.type
_entity_poly.pdbx_seq_one_letter_code
_entity_poly.pdbx_strand_id
1 'polypeptide(L)'
;MIIMLLAAAFAATGVEPPDVYAGNDELRGYLLEAAENNPALLAQYETWRAALERIPQVTSLDDPMLSYGQFIQSEAARARFALSQKFPWFGTLRARGDKAAAEADAALQAFFSERNRVIAEVKQAYFEYAFLADAVLITEAQLEVLDYMEDVVESKLALGLANQDELLRVSIEKAQVRDRHDGYLQNKPARMARLNEALGRDVLSEIPFPQATPLPPALPPAETVLARVDEANPDLKALEHVLESRERDIELARKEGYPEFTAGLEYAAISKPRQIRPDRVSADNLATGYRLLNTFTGRTPFEPVNTAIDAYGLATSREPMNYSDGGDDEIMLSLTVSVPLWRKRIKAGIEEARLLHRAAGHDKRSRELALQRSARMAIFEVEDALRRYRLYRDTLVPQAAQTYESLQSQYSTAAGGADFLDLLDSVQTLLSFELEQVRATRDVQLAAAELEFLMGGPWPRTGGTAAPAKENASDQEATYRINVQRSAHNETEG
;
A
#
# COMPACT_ATOMS: atom_id res chain seq x y z
N MET A 1 15.22 -12.37 7.92
CA MET A 1 14.40 -13.05 6.91
C MET A 1 13.53 -12.07 6.11
N ILE A 2 12.82 -11.14 6.73
CA ILE A 2 12.04 -10.07 6.06
C ILE A 2 12.93 -9.16 5.20
N ILE A 3 14.13 -8.82 5.67
CA ILE A 3 15.13 -7.99 4.96
C ILE A 3 15.59 -8.66 3.65
N MET A 4 15.79 -9.97 3.63
CA MET A 4 16.14 -10.70 2.41
C MET A 4 14.98 -10.79 1.42
N LEU A 5 13.73 -10.85 1.87
CA LEU A 5 12.54 -10.89 1.02
C LEU A 5 12.20 -9.52 0.42
N LEU A 6 12.36 -8.43 1.17
CA LEU A 6 12.22 -7.07 0.64
C LEU A 6 13.36 -6.70 -0.32
N ALA A 7 14.60 -7.07 0.01
CA ALA A 7 15.73 -6.96 -0.92
C ALA A 7 15.54 -7.85 -2.16
N ALA A 8 14.95 -9.04 -2.01
CA ALA A 8 14.59 -9.92 -3.13
C ALA A 8 13.40 -9.35 -3.93
N ALA A 9 12.44 -8.68 -3.30
CA ALA A 9 11.36 -7.97 -4.01
C ALA A 9 11.89 -6.76 -4.79
N PHE A 10 12.89 -6.05 -4.27
CA PHE A 10 13.63 -5.02 -5.01
C PHE A 10 14.52 -5.64 -6.10
N ALA A 11 15.18 -6.75 -5.83
CA ALA A 11 16.04 -7.44 -6.80
C ALA A 11 15.25 -8.24 -7.83
N ALA A 12 14.09 -8.81 -7.46
CA ALA A 12 13.24 -9.57 -8.38
C ALA A 12 12.48 -8.67 -9.37
N THR A 13 12.32 -7.38 -9.09
CA THR A 13 11.74 -6.43 -10.05
C THR A 13 12.76 -5.92 -11.07
N GLY A 14 14.04 -6.34 -10.98
CA GLY A 14 15.10 -5.81 -11.86
C GLY A 14 15.27 -4.29 -11.75
N VAL A 15 14.56 -3.66 -10.83
CA VAL A 15 14.69 -2.25 -10.49
C VAL A 15 15.78 -2.18 -9.45
N GLU A 16 17.04 -2.24 -9.87
CA GLU A 16 18.05 -1.49 -9.14
C GLU A 16 17.48 -0.10 -8.86
N PRO A 17 17.66 0.46 -7.65
CA PRO A 17 17.25 1.84 -7.40
C PRO A 17 17.78 2.66 -8.58
N PRO A 18 16.90 3.37 -9.29
CA PRO A 18 17.25 3.86 -10.62
C PRO A 18 18.49 4.72 -10.51
N ASP A 19 19.49 4.38 -11.31
CA ASP A 19 20.72 5.16 -11.56
C ASP A 19 20.45 6.60 -12.05
N VAL A 20 19.19 7.03 -12.02
CA VAL A 20 18.73 8.36 -12.42
C VAL A 20 19.36 9.46 -11.55
N TYR A 21 19.78 9.10 -10.36
CA TYR A 21 20.55 9.95 -9.45
C TYR A 21 21.96 9.38 -9.29
N ALA A 22 22.56 8.91 -10.41
CA ALA A 22 23.96 8.55 -10.46
C ALA A 22 24.79 9.77 -10.00
N GLY A 23 25.25 9.74 -8.76
CA GLY A 23 25.95 10.86 -8.10
C GLY A 23 25.32 11.38 -6.81
N ASN A 24 24.15 10.89 -6.38
CA ASN A 24 23.58 11.18 -5.07
C ASN A 24 23.38 9.90 -4.27
N ASP A 25 24.49 9.40 -3.70
CA ASP A 25 24.48 8.20 -2.86
C ASP A 25 23.65 8.40 -1.58
N GLU A 26 23.50 9.64 -1.11
CA GLU A 26 22.71 9.99 0.07
C GLU A 26 21.22 9.73 -0.18
N LEU A 27 20.65 10.29 -1.25
CA LEU A 27 19.24 10.06 -1.61
C LEU A 27 18.97 8.58 -1.87
N ARG A 28 19.91 7.87 -2.50
CA ARG A 28 19.81 6.42 -2.69
C ARG A 28 19.74 5.67 -1.36
N GLY A 29 20.56 6.08 -0.38
CA GLY A 29 20.54 5.52 0.98
C GLY A 29 19.17 5.71 1.64
N TYR A 30 18.61 6.91 1.56
CA TYR A 30 17.28 7.21 2.11
C TYR A 30 16.16 6.42 1.42
N LEU A 31 16.21 6.23 0.11
CA LEU A 31 15.22 5.43 -0.61
C LEU A 31 15.26 3.95 -0.18
N LEU A 32 16.45 3.37 0.03
CA LEU A 32 16.59 2.01 0.53
C LEU A 32 16.06 1.88 1.96
N GLU A 33 16.40 2.82 2.83
CA GLU A 33 15.94 2.84 4.21
C GLU A 33 14.42 2.98 4.31
N ALA A 34 13.80 3.86 3.52
CA ALA A 34 12.35 3.99 3.46
C ALA A 34 11.68 2.69 2.99
N ALA A 35 12.29 1.98 2.03
CA ALA A 35 11.79 0.70 1.57
C ALA A 35 11.79 -0.38 2.66
N GLU A 36 12.72 -0.30 3.60
CA GLU A 36 12.84 -1.26 4.70
C GLU A 36 11.98 -0.89 5.93
N ASN A 37 11.81 0.39 6.21
CA ASN A 37 11.28 0.86 7.49
C ASN A 37 9.94 1.59 7.40
N ASN A 38 9.49 2.02 6.20
CA ASN A 38 8.26 2.79 6.08
C ASN A 38 7.03 1.95 6.47
N PRO A 39 6.27 2.35 7.53
CA PRO A 39 5.17 1.55 8.06
C PRO A 39 4.02 1.35 7.06
N ALA A 40 3.76 2.33 6.19
CA ALA A 40 2.68 2.23 5.20
C ALA A 40 3.02 1.18 4.13
N LEU A 41 4.28 1.14 3.70
CA LEU A 41 4.75 0.12 2.75
C LEU A 41 4.71 -1.28 3.37
N LEU A 42 5.15 -1.42 4.62
CA LEU A 42 5.08 -2.69 5.36
C LEU A 42 3.63 -3.16 5.55
N ALA A 43 2.69 -2.25 5.85
CA ALA A 43 1.27 -2.59 5.97
C ALA A 43 0.67 -3.10 4.66
N GLN A 44 1.02 -2.51 3.52
CA GLN A 44 0.57 -3.00 2.20
C GLN A 44 1.19 -4.35 1.84
N TYR A 45 2.44 -4.59 2.21
CA TYR A 45 3.09 -5.87 2.05
C TYR A 45 2.35 -6.98 2.83
N GLU A 46 2.04 -6.75 4.11
CA GLU A 46 1.28 -7.72 4.92
C GLU A 46 -0.16 -7.91 4.40
N THR A 47 -0.78 -6.86 3.85
CA THR A 47 -2.10 -6.94 3.20
C THR A 47 -2.07 -7.85 1.98
N TRP A 48 -1.05 -7.72 1.13
CA TRP A 48 -0.86 -8.62 0.00
C TRP A 48 -0.63 -10.07 0.45
N ARG A 49 0.23 -10.30 1.46
CA ARG A 49 0.44 -11.64 2.03
C ARG A 49 -0.86 -12.24 2.56
N ALA A 50 -1.65 -11.46 3.27
CA ALA A 50 -2.96 -11.91 3.76
C ALA A 50 -3.91 -12.31 2.62
N ALA A 51 -3.86 -11.60 1.48
CA ALA A 51 -4.63 -11.95 0.29
C ALA A 51 -4.17 -13.30 -0.32
N LEU A 52 -2.86 -13.60 -0.32
CA LEU A 52 -2.33 -14.90 -0.74
C LEU A 52 -2.83 -16.04 0.15
N GLU A 53 -2.83 -15.83 1.48
CA GLU A 53 -3.31 -16.82 2.44
C GLU A 53 -4.83 -17.10 2.34
N ARG A 54 -5.57 -16.26 1.65
CA ARG A 54 -6.99 -16.47 1.37
C ARG A 54 -7.23 -17.54 0.30
N ILE A 55 -6.28 -17.73 -0.62
CA ILE A 55 -6.41 -18.69 -1.72
C ILE A 55 -6.64 -20.13 -1.20
N PRO A 56 -5.79 -20.69 -0.31
CA PRO A 56 -6.01 -22.03 0.22
C PRO A 56 -7.32 -22.14 1.02
N GLN A 57 -7.76 -21.08 1.71
CA GLN A 57 -9.01 -21.08 2.46
C GLN A 57 -10.23 -21.27 1.56
N VAL A 58 -10.29 -20.58 0.42
CA VAL A 58 -11.45 -20.63 -0.49
C VAL A 58 -11.43 -21.81 -1.46
N THR A 59 -10.27 -22.44 -1.65
CA THR A 59 -10.11 -23.65 -2.49
C THR A 59 -10.31 -24.94 -1.71
N SER A 60 -10.28 -24.89 -0.38
CA SER A 60 -10.57 -26.02 0.48
C SER A 60 -12.06 -26.35 0.52
N LEU A 61 -12.38 -27.60 0.77
CA LEU A 61 -13.75 -28.00 1.08
C LEU A 61 -14.16 -27.41 2.44
N ASP A 62 -15.47 -27.20 2.60
CA ASP A 62 -16.05 -26.87 3.90
C ASP A 62 -15.71 -28.00 4.91
N ASP A 63 -15.57 -27.68 6.18
CA ASP A 63 -15.22 -28.66 7.21
C ASP A 63 -16.28 -29.78 7.30
N PRO A 64 -15.85 -31.05 7.50
CA PRO A 64 -16.78 -32.14 7.70
C PRO A 64 -17.57 -31.94 9.01
N MET A 65 -18.87 -32.10 8.96
CA MET A 65 -19.74 -31.95 10.12
C MET A 65 -19.92 -33.32 10.82
N LEU A 66 -19.46 -33.40 12.05
CA LEU A 66 -19.76 -34.55 12.93
C LEU A 66 -20.93 -34.18 13.84
N SER A 67 -22.02 -34.98 13.79
CA SER A 67 -23.16 -34.78 14.67
C SER A 67 -23.38 -36.02 15.56
N TYR A 68 -23.77 -35.78 16.80
CA TYR A 68 -24.18 -36.79 17.74
C TYR A 68 -25.59 -36.46 18.23
N GLY A 69 -26.47 -37.47 18.19
CA GLY A 69 -27.81 -37.40 18.71
C GLY A 69 -28.08 -38.52 19.70
N GLN A 70 -28.59 -38.21 20.86
CA GLN A 70 -29.05 -39.17 21.87
C GLN A 70 -30.56 -39.19 21.85
N PHE A 71 -31.14 -40.39 21.67
CA PHE A 71 -32.59 -40.54 21.81
C PHE A 71 -32.96 -40.68 23.28
N ILE A 72 -33.74 -39.75 23.76
CA ILE A 72 -34.25 -39.76 25.15
C ILE A 72 -35.43 -40.68 25.28
N GLN A 73 -36.23 -40.79 24.20
CA GLN A 73 -37.40 -41.64 24.10
C GLN A 73 -37.47 -42.25 22.69
N SER A 74 -37.00 -43.49 22.59
CA SER A 74 -37.11 -44.30 21.37
C SER A 74 -37.12 -45.76 21.76
N GLU A 75 -37.97 -46.54 21.11
CA GLU A 75 -38.07 -47.99 21.33
C GLU A 75 -36.93 -48.77 20.70
N ALA A 76 -36.31 -48.23 19.66
CA ALA A 76 -35.32 -48.93 18.86
C ALA A 76 -33.91 -48.29 18.90
N ALA A 77 -33.80 -46.99 18.70
CA ALA A 77 -32.50 -46.31 18.59
C ALA A 77 -32.05 -45.69 19.92
N ARG A 78 -30.76 -45.87 20.26
CA ARG A 78 -30.14 -45.28 21.46
C ARG A 78 -29.37 -44.00 21.15
N ALA A 79 -28.50 -44.07 20.16
CA ALA A 79 -27.64 -42.98 19.78
C ALA A 79 -27.45 -42.98 18.25
N ARG A 80 -27.21 -41.79 17.70
CA ARG A 80 -26.93 -41.59 16.29
C ARG A 80 -25.66 -40.78 16.16
N PHE A 81 -24.75 -41.25 15.35
CA PHE A 81 -23.55 -40.52 14.93
C PHE A 81 -23.67 -40.28 13.44
N ALA A 82 -23.47 -39.05 12.98
CA ALA A 82 -23.45 -38.75 11.56
C ALA A 82 -22.27 -37.89 11.21
N LEU A 83 -21.55 -38.30 10.19
CA LEU A 83 -20.46 -37.52 9.56
C LEU A 83 -20.95 -37.11 8.17
N SER A 84 -20.93 -35.82 7.88
CA SER A 84 -21.34 -35.29 6.57
C SER A 84 -20.34 -34.34 6.00
N GLN A 85 -20.12 -34.40 4.68
CA GLN A 85 -19.23 -33.52 3.93
C GLN A 85 -20.01 -32.88 2.78
N LYS A 86 -19.92 -31.56 2.69
CA LYS A 86 -20.50 -30.78 1.62
C LYS A 86 -19.52 -30.65 0.46
N PHE A 87 -20.03 -30.88 -0.76
CA PHE A 87 -19.30 -30.71 -2.01
C PHE A 87 -20.04 -29.68 -2.88
N PRO A 88 -19.42 -28.52 -3.14
CA PRO A 88 -20.00 -27.56 -4.07
C PRO A 88 -19.98 -28.11 -5.48
N TRP A 89 -20.76 -27.51 -6.39
CA TRP A 89 -20.78 -27.90 -7.80
C TRP A 89 -19.37 -27.88 -8.40
N PHE A 90 -19.14 -28.76 -9.36
CA PHE A 90 -17.84 -28.93 -10.03
C PHE A 90 -17.29 -27.62 -10.55
N GLY A 91 -16.00 -27.32 -10.23
CA GLY A 91 -15.29 -26.14 -10.61
C GLY A 91 -15.63 -24.88 -9.78
N THR A 92 -16.50 -24.96 -8.75
CA THR A 92 -16.78 -23.82 -7.87
C THR A 92 -15.55 -23.44 -7.03
N LEU A 93 -14.86 -24.45 -6.46
CA LEU A 93 -13.63 -24.20 -5.69
C LEU A 93 -12.53 -23.58 -6.57
N ARG A 94 -12.40 -24.07 -7.80
CA ARG A 94 -11.47 -23.47 -8.77
C ARG A 94 -11.83 -22.02 -9.07
N ALA A 95 -13.08 -21.70 -9.35
CA ALA A 95 -13.52 -20.33 -9.63
C ALA A 95 -13.33 -19.40 -8.40
N ARG A 96 -13.53 -19.92 -7.18
CA ARG A 96 -13.22 -19.20 -5.93
C ARG A 96 -11.71 -18.93 -5.82
N GLY A 97 -10.89 -19.93 -6.12
CA GLY A 97 -9.44 -19.81 -6.14
C GLY A 97 -8.95 -18.80 -7.17
N ASP A 98 -9.44 -18.88 -8.42
CA ASP A 98 -9.10 -17.94 -9.50
C ASP A 98 -9.50 -16.50 -9.12
N LYS A 99 -10.67 -16.32 -8.49
CA LYS A 99 -11.09 -15.02 -7.95
C LYS A 99 -10.13 -14.51 -6.89
N ALA A 100 -9.81 -15.33 -5.89
CA ALA A 100 -8.92 -14.95 -4.80
C ALA A 100 -7.49 -14.66 -5.31
N ALA A 101 -7.04 -15.37 -6.34
CA ALA A 101 -5.76 -15.11 -7.00
C ALA A 101 -5.76 -13.73 -7.69
N ALA A 102 -6.83 -13.39 -8.44
CA ALA A 102 -6.95 -12.06 -9.03
C ALA A 102 -7.03 -10.94 -7.96
N GLU A 103 -7.70 -11.20 -6.82
CA GLU A 103 -7.72 -10.27 -5.67
C GLU A 103 -6.32 -10.11 -5.06
N ALA A 104 -5.53 -11.18 -4.96
CA ALA A 104 -4.15 -11.13 -4.47
C ALA A 104 -3.22 -10.39 -5.46
N ASP A 105 -3.40 -10.60 -6.78
CA ASP A 105 -2.65 -9.86 -7.80
C ASP A 105 -3.00 -8.35 -7.77
N ALA A 106 -4.27 -7.99 -7.54
CA ALA A 106 -4.68 -6.60 -7.31
C ALA A 106 -4.00 -6.00 -6.07
N ALA A 107 -3.92 -6.75 -4.97
CA ALA A 107 -3.23 -6.32 -3.74
C ALA A 107 -1.71 -6.16 -3.96
N LEU A 108 -1.09 -7.00 -4.80
CA LEU A 108 0.31 -6.85 -5.21
C LEU A 108 0.54 -5.53 -5.97
N GLN A 109 -0.35 -5.20 -6.91
CA GLN A 109 -0.24 -3.94 -7.63
C GLN A 109 -0.47 -2.73 -6.71
N ALA A 110 -1.36 -2.85 -5.72
CA ALA A 110 -1.54 -1.83 -4.68
C ALA A 110 -0.26 -1.64 -3.84
N PHE A 111 0.46 -2.72 -3.53
CA PHE A 111 1.79 -2.62 -2.90
C PHE A 111 2.80 -1.88 -3.80
N PHE A 112 2.83 -2.13 -5.11
CA PHE A 112 3.71 -1.39 -6.01
C PHE A 112 3.32 0.09 -6.14
N SER A 113 2.02 0.41 -6.12
CA SER A 113 1.54 1.80 -6.08
C SER A 113 2.01 2.52 -4.81
N GLU A 114 1.86 1.88 -3.66
CA GLU A 114 2.32 2.42 -2.38
C GLU A 114 3.84 2.60 -2.33
N ARG A 115 4.60 1.64 -2.85
CA ARG A 115 6.06 1.76 -2.99
C ARG A 115 6.44 3.00 -3.81
N ASN A 116 5.80 3.19 -4.96
CA ASN A 116 6.08 4.35 -5.80
C ASN A 116 5.68 5.66 -5.12
N ARG A 117 4.59 5.65 -4.32
CA ARG A 117 4.18 6.81 -3.51
C ARG A 117 5.23 7.14 -2.46
N VAL A 118 5.72 6.15 -1.70
CA VAL A 118 6.78 6.35 -0.70
C VAL A 118 8.06 6.87 -1.34
N ILE A 119 8.47 6.34 -2.50
CA ILE A 119 9.62 6.86 -3.26
C ILE A 119 9.43 8.34 -3.62
N ALA A 120 8.26 8.71 -4.12
CA ALA A 120 7.96 10.10 -4.46
C ALA A 120 7.97 11.02 -3.22
N GLU A 121 7.40 10.56 -2.11
CA GLU A 121 7.37 11.32 -0.84
C GLU A 121 8.76 11.56 -0.27
N VAL A 122 9.63 10.52 -0.26
CA VAL A 122 11.03 10.67 0.17
C VAL A 122 11.75 11.69 -0.72
N LYS A 123 11.60 11.60 -2.03
CA LYS A 123 12.20 12.55 -2.98
C LYS A 123 11.70 13.97 -2.74
N GLN A 124 10.40 14.15 -2.60
CA GLN A 124 9.80 15.47 -2.33
C GLN A 124 10.31 16.06 -1.02
N ALA A 125 10.31 15.28 0.07
CA ALA A 125 10.80 15.71 1.36
C ALA A 125 12.30 16.08 1.31
N TYR A 126 13.10 15.27 0.62
CA TYR A 126 14.53 15.50 0.42
C TYR A 126 14.80 16.79 -0.37
N PHE A 127 14.13 17.00 -1.49
CA PHE A 127 14.33 18.19 -2.32
C PHE A 127 13.83 19.49 -1.64
N GLU A 128 12.76 19.41 -0.86
CA GLU A 128 12.31 20.54 -0.04
C GLU A 128 13.31 20.85 1.08
N TYR A 129 13.97 19.84 1.64
CA TYR A 129 15.00 20.04 2.65
C TYR A 129 16.31 20.55 2.03
N ALA A 130 16.68 20.09 0.84
CA ALA A 130 17.81 20.59 0.07
C ALA A 130 17.62 22.08 -0.32
N PHE A 131 16.43 22.45 -0.79
CA PHE A 131 16.09 23.86 -1.04
C PHE A 131 16.30 24.72 0.20
N LEU A 132 15.92 24.24 1.38
CA LEU A 132 16.09 24.98 2.63
C LEU A 132 17.58 25.20 2.93
N ALA A 133 18.44 24.20 2.69
CA ALA A 133 19.88 24.31 2.85
C ALA A 133 20.48 25.41 1.94
N ASP A 134 20.12 25.37 0.66
CA ASP A 134 20.60 26.36 -0.31
C ASP A 134 20.09 27.75 0.03
N ALA A 135 18.83 27.91 0.46
CA ALA A 135 18.26 29.19 0.85
C ALA A 135 18.95 29.80 2.10
N VAL A 136 19.32 28.93 3.06
CA VAL A 136 20.12 29.37 4.23
C VAL A 136 21.49 29.91 3.77
N LEU A 137 22.21 29.15 2.93
CA LEU A 137 23.53 29.54 2.43
C LEU A 137 23.47 30.86 1.65
N ILE A 138 22.49 31.06 0.77
CA ILE A 138 22.33 32.28 -0.02
C ILE A 138 22.04 33.45 0.90
N THR A 139 21.12 33.30 1.87
CA THR A 139 20.80 34.41 2.79
C THR A 139 21.93 34.73 3.76
N GLU A 140 22.75 33.74 4.17
CA GLU A 140 23.95 33.95 4.97
C GLU A 140 25.00 34.74 4.18
N ALA A 141 25.32 34.37 2.95
CA ALA A 141 26.24 35.10 2.08
C ALA A 141 25.74 36.53 1.83
N GLN A 142 24.44 36.75 1.69
CA GLN A 142 23.85 38.06 1.53
C GLN A 142 23.99 38.92 2.78
N LEU A 143 23.83 38.35 3.97
CA LEU A 143 24.07 39.08 5.23
C LEU A 143 25.51 39.55 5.33
N GLU A 144 26.50 38.75 4.92
CA GLU A 144 27.90 39.16 4.87
C GLU A 144 28.13 40.36 3.93
N VAL A 145 27.47 40.38 2.76
CA VAL A 145 27.54 41.52 1.83
C VAL A 145 26.92 42.77 2.45
N LEU A 146 25.77 42.65 3.11
CA LEU A 146 25.08 43.75 3.75
C LEU A 146 25.84 44.27 4.99
N ASP A 147 26.49 43.41 5.76
CA ASP A 147 27.39 43.80 6.85
C ASP A 147 28.55 44.64 6.31
N TYR A 148 29.22 44.21 5.24
CA TYR A 148 30.27 44.98 4.58
C TYR A 148 29.77 46.36 4.07
N MET A 149 28.55 46.37 3.46
CA MET A 149 27.97 47.63 2.99
C MET A 149 27.65 48.60 4.15
N GLU A 150 27.14 48.10 5.28
CA GLU A 150 26.86 48.89 6.48
C GLU A 150 28.15 49.53 7.00
N ASP A 151 29.26 48.78 7.15
CA ASP A 151 30.56 49.25 7.57
C ASP A 151 31.12 50.35 6.64
N VAL A 152 30.96 50.19 5.33
CA VAL A 152 31.38 51.21 4.33
C VAL A 152 30.58 52.50 4.46
N VAL A 153 29.24 52.39 4.61
CA VAL A 153 28.38 53.57 4.78
C VAL A 153 28.64 54.28 6.09
N GLU A 154 28.82 53.56 7.20
CA GLU A 154 29.22 54.13 8.49
C GLU A 154 30.53 54.91 8.38
N SER A 155 31.54 54.34 7.73
CA SER A 155 32.82 54.98 7.50
C SER A 155 32.68 56.24 6.66
N LYS A 156 31.90 56.27 5.60
CA LYS A 156 31.61 57.41 4.76
C LYS A 156 30.79 58.46 5.50
N LEU A 157 29.83 58.08 6.32
CA LEU A 157 29.03 58.95 7.15
C LEU A 157 29.92 59.73 8.16
N ALA A 158 30.88 59.06 8.82
CA ALA A 158 31.85 59.67 9.72
C ALA A 158 32.73 60.71 9.04
N LEU A 159 32.97 60.56 7.73
CA LEU A 159 33.71 61.49 6.91
C LEU A 159 32.83 62.61 6.28
N GLY A 160 31.52 62.59 6.50
CA GLY A 160 30.54 63.48 5.88
C GLY A 160 30.31 63.24 4.39
N LEU A 161 30.64 62.04 3.89
CA LEU A 161 30.54 61.65 2.49
C LEU A 161 29.28 60.71 2.19
N ALA A 162 28.51 60.39 3.20
CA ALA A 162 27.25 59.64 3.09
C ALA A 162 26.15 60.29 3.95
N ASN A 163 24.89 59.92 3.69
CA ASN A 163 23.74 60.41 4.43
C ASN A 163 23.25 59.36 5.44
N GLN A 164 22.59 59.83 6.51
CA GLN A 164 22.05 58.95 7.53
C GLN A 164 20.95 58.01 6.96
N ASP A 165 20.25 58.46 5.93
CA ASP A 165 19.20 57.65 5.29
C ASP A 165 19.79 56.45 4.53
N GLU A 166 20.98 56.52 4.00
CA GLU A 166 21.68 55.40 3.39
C GLU A 166 21.97 54.31 4.43
N LEU A 167 22.48 54.68 5.61
CA LEU A 167 22.71 53.75 6.72
C LEU A 167 21.41 53.07 7.18
N LEU A 168 20.33 53.86 7.35
CA LEU A 168 19.03 53.29 7.75
C LEU A 168 18.49 52.31 6.73
N ARG A 169 18.67 52.54 5.43
CA ARG A 169 18.21 51.63 4.36
C ARG A 169 18.98 50.32 4.38
N VAL A 170 20.30 50.35 4.54
CA VAL A 170 21.09 49.11 4.69
C VAL A 170 20.63 48.32 5.92
N SER A 171 20.49 49.02 7.04
CA SER A 171 20.05 48.36 8.29
C SER A 171 18.65 47.73 8.18
N ILE A 172 17.72 48.40 7.46
CA ILE A 172 16.40 47.85 7.18
C ILE A 172 16.50 46.58 6.30
N GLU A 173 17.27 46.66 5.20
CA GLU A 173 17.44 45.50 4.31
C GLU A 173 18.11 44.32 5.03
N LYS A 174 19.17 44.60 5.79
CA LYS A 174 19.83 43.61 6.63
C LYS A 174 18.87 42.94 7.62
N ALA A 175 17.99 43.72 8.25
CA ALA A 175 16.96 43.18 9.15
C ALA A 175 15.96 42.26 8.40
N GLN A 176 15.56 42.66 7.18
CA GLN A 176 14.65 41.82 6.35
C GLN A 176 15.33 40.54 5.88
N VAL A 177 16.59 40.56 5.46
CA VAL A 177 17.32 39.36 5.07
C VAL A 177 17.55 38.44 6.28
N ARG A 178 17.85 39.02 7.45
CA ARG A 178 18.00 38.28 8.70
C ARG A 178 16.70 37.60 9.10
N ASP A 179 15.57 38.27 9.01
CA ASP A 179 14.24 37.66 9.28
C ASP A 179 13.97 36.49 8.34
N ARG A 180 14.30 36.65 7.04
CA ARG A 180 14.17 35.53 6.06
C ARG A 180 15.08 34.36 6.40
N HIS A 181 16.35 34.64 6.71
CA HIS A 181 17.33 33.60 7.12
C HIS A 181 16.86 32.85 8.37
N ASP A 182 16.45 33.60 9.41
CA ASP A 182 15.96 33.00 10.66
C ASP A 182 14.69 32.20 10.42
N GLY A 183 13.80 32.63 9.52
CA GLY A 183 12.61 31.89 9.08
C GLY A 183 12.96 30.58 8.40
N TYR A 184 14.01 30.53 7.58
CA TYR A 184 14.49 29.27 7.00
C TYR A 184 15.06 28.35 8.08
N LEU A 185 15.87 28.83 9.00
CA LEU A 185 16.40 28.03 10.11
C LEU A 185 15.30 27.52 11.03
N GLN A 186 14.28 28.32 11.34
CA GLN A 186 13.13 27.89 12.13
C GLN A 186 12.29 26.81 11.41
N ASN A 187 12.31 26.76 10.09
CA ASN A 187 11.59 25.74 9.31
C ASN A 187 12.35 24.40 9.23
N LYS A 188 13.67 24.40 9.55
CA LYS A 188 14.51 23.19 9.49
C LYS A 188 13.92 22.00 10.24
N PRO A 189 13.48 22.10 11.52
CA PRO A 189 12.92 20.95 12.23
C PRO A 189 11.67 20.38 11.56
N ALA A 190 10.81 21.21 10.99
CA ALA A 190 9.61 20.77 10.31
C ALA A 190 9.91 19.98 9.01
N ARG A 191 10.88 20.45 8.21
CA ARG A 191 11.32 19.74 6.99
C ARG A 191 12.04 18.43 7.32
N MET A 192 12.88 18.45 8.34
CA MET A 192 13.56 17.27 8.85
C MET A 192 12.54 16.22 9.37
N ALA A 193 11.52 16.64 10.12
CA ALA A 193 10.46 15.76 10.60
C ALA A 193 9.70 15.11 9.45
N ARG A 194 9.40 15.86 8.37
CA ARG A 194 8.74 15.30 7.17
C ARG A 194 9.60 14.27 6.46
N LEU A 195 10.91 14.50 6.36
CA LEU A 195 11.82 13.52 5.78
C LEU A 195 11.93 12.27 6.66
N ASN A 196 12.05 12.44 7.98
CA ASN A 196 12.06 11.32 8.93
C ASN A 196 10.77 10.48 8.87
N GLU A 197 9.60 11.11 8.76
CA GLU A 197 8.32 10.43 8.58
C GLU A 197 8.33 9.57 7.32
N ALA A 198 8.76 10.13 6.18
CA ALA A 198 8.85 9.40 4.92
C ALA A 198 9.83 8.21 4.99
N LEU A 199 10.90 8.33 5.78
CA LEU A 199 11.89 7.27 6.02
C LEU A 199 11.41 6.21 7.03
N GLY A 200 10.34 6.48 7.79
CA GLY A 200 9.89 5.61 8.89
C GLY A 200 10.78 5.70 10.14
N ARG A 201 11.50 6.81 10.34
CA ARG A 201 12.31 7.12 11.53
C ARG A 201 11.52 7.89 12.59
N ASP A 202 12.10 8.01 13.79
CA ASP A 202 11.62 8.99 14.76
C ASP A 202 11.72 10.39 14.15
N VAL A 203 10.61 11.14 14.21
CA VAL A 203 10.48 12.49 13.62
C VAL A 203 11.48 13.51 14.18
N LEU A 204 12.04 13.26 15.37
CA LEU A 204 13.04 14.10 16.02
C LEU A 204 14.48 13.71 15.68
N SER A 205 14.70 12.68 14.86
CA SER A 205 16.05 12.26 14.47
C SER A 205 16.76 13.37 13.69
N GLU A 206 18.00 13.64 14.05
CA GLU A 206 18.82 14.64 13.35
C GLU A 206 19.23 14.14 11.95
N ILE A 207 19.04 15.00 10.95
CA ILE A 207 19.50 14.79 9.57
C ILE A 207 20.36 16.01 9.19
N PRO A 208 21.58 15.82 8.70
CA PRO A 208 22.39 16.92 8.17
C PRO A 208 21.71 17.53 6.94
N PHE A 209 22.08 18.76 6.60
CA PHE A 209 21.61 19.34 5.34
C PHE A 209 22.10 18.52 4.15
N PRO A 210 21.21 18.24 3.17
CA PRO A 210 21.54 17.45 2.00
C PRO A 210 22.57 18.14 1.13
N GLN A 211 23.36 17.34 0.41
CA GLN A 211 24.23 17.87 -0.63
C GLN A 211 23.43 18.29 -1.88
N ALA A 212 24.01 19.20 -2.67
CA ALA A 212 23.42 19.65 -3.91
C ALA A 212 23.08 18.47 -4.83
N THR A 213 21.86 18.41 -5.29
CA THR A 213 21.36 17.31 -6.13
C THR A 213 21.35 17.73 -7.60
N PRO A 214 21.87 16.90 -8.51
CA PRO A 214 21.81 17.19 -9.93
C PRO A 214 20.36 17.23 -10.43
N LEU A 215 20.11 18.02 -11.46
CA LEU A 215 18.82 18.03 -12.13
C LEU A 215 18.54 16.71 -12.84
N PRO A 216 17.27 16.31 -13.00
CA PRO A 216 16.90 15.16 -13.78
C PRO A 216 17.34 15.31 -15.24
N PRO A 217 17.54 14.19 -15.96
CA PRO A 217 17.86 14.24 -17.38
C PRO A 217 16.73 14.90 -18.20
N ALA A 218 16.99 15.14 -19.49
CA ALA A 218 16.01 15.77 -20.36
C ALA A 218 14.66 15.06 -20.35
N LEU A 219 13.57 15.84 -20.28
CA LEU A 219 12.19 15.33 -20.29
C LEU A 219 11.95 14.48 -21.54
N PRO A 220 11.43 13.25 -21.43
CA PRO A 220 11.04 12.43 -22.57
C PRO A 220 9.83 13.06 -23.28
N PRO A 221 9.60 12.72 -24.56
CA PRO A 221 8.42 13.20 -25.28
C PRO A 221 7.12 12.87 -24.54
N ALA A 222 6.17 13.80 -24.54
CA ALA A 222 4.90 13.66 -23.84
C ALA A 222 4.13 12.37 -24.22
N GLU A 223 4.22 11.95 -25.47
CA GLU A 223 3.61 10.69 -25.96
C GLU A 223 4.21 9.46 -25.27
N THR A 224 5.53 9.45 -25.08
CA THR A 224 6.23 8.35 -24.38
C THR A 224 5.82 8.29 -22.91
N VAL A 225 5.69 9.45 -22.26
CA VAL A 225 5.22 9.52 -20.87
C VAL A 225 3.80 8.99 -20.73
N LEU A 226 2.88 9.44 -21.59
CA LEU A 226 1.48 9.02 -21.56
C LEU A 226 1.34 7.52 -21.84
N ALA A 227 2.05 7.00 -22.83
CA ALA A 227 2.06 5.57 -23.13
C ALA A 227 2.55 4.75 -21.91
N ARG A 228 3.60 5.23 -21.24
CA ARG A 228 4.13 4.56 -20.05
C ARG A 228 3.16 4.62 -18.87
N VAL A 229 2.44 5.72 -18.68
CA VAL A 229 1.37 5.82 -17.65
C VAL A 229 0.29 4.78 -17.91
N ASP A 230 -0.15 4.62 -19.15
CA ASP A 230 -1.19 3.66 -19.51
C ASP A 230 -0.72 2.19 -19.36
N GLU A 231 0.55 1.88 -19.63
CA GLU A 231 1.09 0.53 -19.64
C GLU A 231 1.67 0.09 -18.28
N ALA A 232 2.32 0.99 -17.55
CA ALA A 232 3.14 0.63 -16.39
C ALA A 232 2.55 1.05 -15.04
N ASN A 233 1.54 1.94 -15.02
CA ASN A 233 0.98 2.43 -13.76
C ASN A 233 0.32 1.31 -12.92
N PRO A 234 0.77 1.07 -11.67
CA PRO A 234 0.25 -0.01 -10.84
C PRO A 234 -1.23 0.11 -10.50
N ASP A 235 -1.77 1.34 -10.39
CA ASP A 235 -3.20 1.54 -10.09
C ASP A 235 -4.09 1.01 -11.22
N LEU A 236 -3.66 1.18 -12.50
CA LEU A 236 -4.39 0.66 -13.64
C LEU A 236 -4.32 -0.87 -13.69
N LYS A 237 -3.16 -1.44 -13.41
CA LYS A 237 -2.98 -2.90 -13.32
C LYS A 237 -3.80 -3.49 -12.18
N ALA A 238 -3.86 -2.84 -11.01
CA ALA A 238 -4.72 -3.26 -9.92
C ALA A 238 -6.19 -3.33 -10.35
N LEU A 239 -6.67 -2.32 -11.08
CA LEU A 239 -8.04 -2.29 -11.61
C LEU A 239 -8.28 -3.35 -12.69
N GLU A 240 -7.27 -3.76 -13.45
CA GLU A 240 -7.36 -4.90 -14.38
C GLU A 240 -7.61 -6.22 -13.62
N HIS A 241 -6.86 -6.47 -12.56
CA HIS A 241 -7.07 -7.65 -11.72
C HIS A 241 -8.41 -7.59 -10.96
N VAL A 242 -8.86 -6.40 -10.57
CA VAL A 242 -10.24 -6.23 -10.04
C VAL A 242 -11.28 -6.60 -11.09
N LEU A 243 -11.12 -6.22 -12.34
CA LEU A 243 -12.02 -6.62 -13.43
C LEU A 243 -12.02 -8.14 -13.62
N GLU A 244 -10.86 -8.79 -13.58
CA GLU A 244 -10.74 -10.24 -13.65
C GLU A 244 -11.46 -10.91 -12.47
N SER A 245 -11.26 -10.42 -11.24
CA SER A 245 -12.00 -10.89 -10.06
C SER A 245 -13.52 -10.78 -10.25
N ARG A 246 -14.02 -9.64 -10.79
CA ARG A 246 -15.45 -9.44 -11.09
C ARG A 246 -15.97 -10.35 -12.20
N GLU A 247 -15.14 -10.74 -13.16
CA GLU A 247 -15.51 -11.75 -14.14
C GLU A 247 -15.73 -13.12 -13.48
N ARG A 248 -14.87 -13.50 -12.52
CA ARG A 248 -15.06 -14.71 -11.72
C ARG A 248 -16.31 -14.65 -10.84
N ASP A 249 -16.72 -13.46 -10.35
CA ASP A 249 -18.00 -13.29 -9.66
C ASP A 249 -19.20 -13.68 -10.55
N ILE A 250 -19.16 -13.32 -11.85
CA ILE A 250 -20.20 -13.73 -12.80
C ILE A 250 -20.23 -15.26 -12.96
N GLU A 251 -19.06 -15.91 -13.01
CA GLU A 251 -18.95 -17.36 -13.08
C GLU A 251 -19.53 -18.01 -11.81
N LEU A 252 -19.15 -17.53 -10.64
CA LEU A 252 -19.64 -18.00 -9.34
C LEU A 252 -21.16 -17.83 -9.22
N ALA A 253 -21.70 -16.67 -9.59
CA ALA A 253 -23.15 -16.44 -9.59
C ALA A 253 -23.91 -17.39 -10.53
N ARG A 254 -23.30 -17.82 -11.65
CA ARG A 254 -23.87 -18.86 -12.50
C ARG A 254 -23.83 -20.23 -11.81
N LYS A 255 -22.73 -20.53 -11.07
CA LYS A 255 -22.57 -21.79 -10.36
C LYS A 255 -23.53 -21.95 -9.19
N GLU A 256 -24.00 -20.86 -8.57
CA GLU A 256 -25.11 -20.89 -7.60
C GLU A 256 -26.43 -21.43 -8.17
N GLY A 257 -26.57 -21.47 -9.48
CA GLY A 257 -27.70 -22.07 -10.18
C GLY A 257 -27.63 -23.61 -10.33
N TYR A 258 -26.54 -24.23 -9.91
CA TYR A 258 -26.35 -25.66 -9.95
C TYR A 258 -26.55 -26.32 -8.59
N PRO A 259 -26.88 -27.66 -8.55
CA PRO A 259 -27.03 -28.39 -7.31
C PRO A 259 -25.74 -28.47 -6.51
N GLU A 260 -25.85 -28.50 -5.18
CA GLU A 260 -24.75 -28.87 -4.28
C GLU A 260 -25.01 -30.26 -3.74
N PHE A 261 -23.95 -31.03 -3.44
CA PHE A 261 -24.00 -32.37 -2.95
C PHE A 261 -23.50 -32.44 -1.52
N THR A 262 -24.17 -33.22 -0.69
CA THR A 262 -23.67 -33.55 0.65
C THR A 262 -23.69 -35.09 0.78
N ALA A 263 -22.51 -35.68 0.97
CA ALA A 263 -22.39 -37.08 1.31
C ALA A 263 -22.37 -37.22 2.85
N GLY A 264 -23.13 -38.17 3.35
CA GLY A 264 -23.22 -38.44 4.78
C GLY A 264 -23.11 -39.93 5.08
N LEU A 265 -22.42 -40.24 6.17
CA LEU A 265 -22.37 -41.58 6.77
C LEU A 265 -22.99 -41.48 8.16
N GLU A 266 -24.01 -42.22 8.41
CA GLU A 266 -24.74 -42.28 9.66
C GLU A 266 -24.66 -43.68 10.29
N TYR A 267 -24.35 -43.73 11.57
CA TYR A 267 -24.40 -44.93 12.37
C TYR A 267 -25.42 -44.73 13.49
N ALA A 268 -26.44 -45.58 13.51
CA ALA A 268 -27.45 -45.63 14.55
C ALA A 268 -27.27 -46.88 15.41
N ALA A 269 -26.95 -46.64 16.67
CA ALA A 269 -26.89 -47.75 17.66
C ALA A 269 -28.31 -48.15 18.05
N ILE A 270 -28.70 -49.37 17.69
CA ILE A 270 -30.02 -49.94 17.97
C ILE A 270 -29.93 -50.83 19.21
N SER A 271 -30.86 -50.64 20.11
CA SER A 271 -31.00 -51.47 21.28
C SER A 271 -31.80 -52.74 20.94
N LYS A 272 -31.23 -53.91 21.09
CA LYS A 272 -32.06 -55.11 21.19
C LYS A 272 -33.05 -54.95 22.34
N PRO A 273 -34.37 -55.17 22.13
CA PRO A 273 -35.31 -55.05 23.22
C PRO A 273 -34.94 -56.09 24.28
N ARG A 274 -34.29 -55.62 25.34
CA ARG A 274 -34.09 -56.42 26.56
C ARG A 274 -35.45 -56.45 27.25
N GLN A 275 -35.92 -57.61 27.60
CA GLN A 275 -37.05 -57.70 28.54
C GLN A 275 -36.69 -56.88 29.78
N ILE A 276 -37.16 -55.63 29.85
CA ILE A 276 -36.93 -54.76 30.97
C ILE A 276 -37.85 -55.25 32.06
N ARG A 277 -37.27 -55.92 33.07
CA ARG A 277 -37.93 -55.99 34.38
C ARG A 277 -38.10 -54.53 34.85
N PRO A 278 -39.30 -54.19 35.38
CA PRO A 278 -39.64 -52.75 35.62
C PRO A 278 -38.73 -51.97 36.59
N ASP A 279 -37.73 -52.58 37.15
CA ASP A 279 -36.94 -52.05 38.26
C ASP A 279 -35.55 -51.51 37.90
N ARG A 280 -35.16 -51.57 36.64
CA ARG A 280 -33.86 -51.01 36.26
C ARG A 280 -33.91 -50.23 34.94
N VAL A 281 -34.15 -48.93 35.04
CA VAL A 281 -33.74 -48.00 33.98
C VAL A 281 -32.21 -47.99 33.97
N SER A 282 -31.64 -48.55 32.92
CA SER A 282 -30.20 -48.69 32.84
C SER A 282 -29.53 -47.32 32.66
N ALA A 283 -28.87 -46.87 33.70
CA ALA A 283 -28.02 -45.66 33.70
C ALA A 283 -26.82 -45.79 32.76
N ASP A 284 -26.56 -46.98 32.23
CA ASP A 284 -25.40 -47.29 31.36
C ASP A 284 -25.42 -46.56 30.02
N ASN A 285 -26.59 -46.22 29.50
CA ASN A 285 -26.71 -45.56 28.19
C ASN A 285 -26.40 -44.06 28.28
N LEU A 286 -26.81 -43.44 29.38
CA LEU A 286 -26.47 -42.08 29.69
C LEU A 286 -24.96 -41.92 29.97
N ALA A 287 -24.40 -42.88 30.73
CA ALA A 287 -22.97 -42.87 31.06
C ALA A 287 -22.08 -42.96 29.75
N THR A 288 -22.54 -43.71 28.75
CA THR A 288 -21.78 -43.80 27.48
C THR A 288 -21.83 -42.49 26.66
N GLY A 289 -23.00 -41.85 26.56
CA GLY A 289 -23.12 -40.56 25.91
C GLY A 289 -22.32 -39.47 26.61
N TYR A 290 -22.33 -39.48 27.96
CA TYR A 290 -21.53 -38.54 28.77
C TYR A 290 -20.03 -38.77 28.65
N ARG A 291 -19.56 -40.02 28.55
CA ARG A 291 -18.13 -40.30 28.35
C ARG A 291 -17.64 -39.79 27.02
N LEU A 292 -18.40 -39.94 25.95
CA LEU A 292 -18.07 -39.43 24.63
C LEU A 292 -18.08 -37.90 24.60
N LEU A 293 -19.10 -37.25 25.15
CA LEU A 293 -19.18 -35.81 25.23
C LEU A 293 -18.02 -35.20 26.05
N ASN A 294 -17.64 -35.85 27.13
CA ASN A 294 -16.53 -35.44 28.02
C ASN A 294 -15.17 -35.61 27.31
N THR A 295 -15.03 -36.61 26.43
CA THR A 295 -13.83 -36.85 25.62
C THR A 295 -13.62 -35.72 24.59
N PHE A 296 -14.73 -35.24 24.01
CA PHE A 296 -14.67 -34.19 22.98
C PHE A 296 -14.69 -32.74 23.56
N THR A 297 -15.32 -32.51 24.73
CA THR A 297 -15.53 -31.14 25.25
C THR A 297 -14.71 -30.80 26.48
N GLY A 298 -14.12 -31.78 27.16
CA GLY A 298 -13.31 -31.58 28.38
C GLY A 298 -14.08 -30.95 29.55
N ARG A 299 -15.42 -30.94 29.54
CA ARG A 299 -16.27 -30.34 30.59
C ARG A 299 -17.11 -31.37 31.31
N THR A 300 -17.17 -31.25 32.66
CA THR A 300 -18.04 -32.07 33.52
C THR A 300 -19.52 -31.71 33.33
N PRO A 301 -20.44 -32.71 33.36
CA PRO A 301 -21.86 -32.48 33.09
C PRO A 301 -22.56 -31.68 34.19
N PHE A 302 -23.56 -30.92 33.80
CA PHE A 302 -24.39 -30.08 34.69
C PHE A 302 -25.34 -30.93 35.51
N GLU A 303 -25.32 -30.82 36.85
CA GLU A 303 -26.15 -31.55 37.82
C GLU A 303 -27.68 -31.59 37.56
N PRO A 304 -28.34 -30.57 36.95
CA PRO A 304 -29.78 -30.56 36.75
C PRO A 304 -30.33 -31.66 35.83
N VAL A 305 -29.47 -32.24 34.94
CA VAL A 305 -29.93 -33.26 34.01
C VAL A 305 -30.22 -34.59 34.72
N ASN A 306 -29.45 -34.92 35.73
CA ASN A 306 -29.72 -36.16 36.55
C ASN A 306 -31.05 -36.06 37.29
N THR A 307 -31.39 -34.90 37.86
CA THR A 307 -32.63 -34.67 38.60
C THR A 307 -33.87 -34.69 37.68
N ALA A 308 -33.74 -34.23 36.42
CA ALA A 308 -34.82 -34.28 35.43
C ALA A 308 -35.12 -35.70 34.94
N ILE A 309 -34.11 -36.58 34.87
CA ILE A 309 -34.28 -37.99 34.50
C ILE A 309 -34.93 -38.80 35.61
N ASP A 310 -34.58 -38.50 36.84
CA ASP A 310 -35.21 -39.13 38.04
C ASP A 310 -36.67 -38.66 38.25
N ALA A 311 -37.00 -37.39 37.90
CA ALA A 311 -38.34 -36.82 38.02
C ALA A 311 -39.29 -37.26 36.89
N TYR A 312 -38.80 -37.55 35.70
CA TYR A 312 -39.54 -38.23 34.65
C TYR A 312 -39.52 -39.73 34.88
N GLY A 313 -40.12 -40.17 35.96
CA GLY A 313 -40.47 -41.56 36.16
C GLY A 313 -41.32 -42.01 34.97
N LEU A 314 -40.68 -42.51 33.94
CA LEU A 314 -41.32 -43.03 32.75
C LEU A 314 -42.27 -44.13 33.18
N ALA A 315 -43.55 -43.77 33.17
CA ALA A 315 -44.61 -44.69 33.33
C ALA A 315 -44.41 -45.78 32.27
N THR A 316 -43.94 -46.89 32.70
CA THR A 316 -43.76 -48.06 31.88
C THR A 316 -45.10 -48.49 31.30
N SER A 317 -45.27 -48.44 30.03
CA SER A 317 -46.36 -49.06 29.32
C SER A 317 -46.39 -50.56 29.63
N ARG A 318 -47.50 -51.04 30.16
CA ARG A 318 -47.71 -52.38 30.73
C ARG A 318 -47.86 -53.49 29.67
N GLU A 319 -47.56 -53.26 28.44
CA GLU A 319 -47.73 -54.36 27.42
C GLU A 319 -46.37 -54.80 26.93
N PRO A 320 -46.09 -56.16 27.00
CA PRO A 320 -44.90 -56.70 26.39
C PRO A 320 -45.15 -56.71 24.87
N MET A 321 -44.62 -55.70 24.17
CA MET A 321 -44.51 -55.83 22.74
C MET A 321 -43.46 -56.86 22.41
N ASN A 322 -43.94 -58.01 21.85
CA ASN A 322 -43.09 -59.01 21.26
C ASN A 322 -42.53 -58.47 19.92
N TYR A 323 -41.47 -57.74 19.97
CA TYR A 323 -40.62 -57.43 18.78
C TYR A 323 -39.70 -58.63 18.59
N SER A 324 -40.03 -59.49 17.63
CA SER A 324 -39.27 -60.71 17.25
C SER A 324 -38.05 -60.37 16.35
N ASP A 325 -37.82 -59.08 16.04
CA ASP A 325 -36.66 -58.66 15.29
C ASP A 325 -35.80 -57.76 16.18
N GLY A 326 -34.80 -58.32 16.82
CA GLY A 326 -33.69 -57.60 17.43
C GLY A 326 -32.89 -56.97 16.32
N GLY A 327 -33.12 -55.67 16.05
CA GLY A 327 -32.39 -54.92 15.04
C GLY A 327 -30.89 -54.87 15.34
N ASP A 328 -30.10 -55.14 14.33
CA ASP A 328 -28.67 -54.87 14.37
C ASP A 328 -28.45 -53.36 14.21
N ASP A 329 -27.28 -52.86 14.65
CA ASP A 329 -26.90 -51.48 14.43
C ASP A 329 -27.01 -51.11 12.95
N GLU A 330 -27.55 -49.93 12.66
CA GLU A 330 -27.79 -49.47 11.29
C GLU A 330 -26.68 -48.56 10.83
N ILE A 331 -26.16 -48.82 9.62
CA ILE A 331 -25.24 -47.90 8.91
C ILE A 331 -25.98 -47.40 7.67
N MET A 332 -26.14 -46.10 7.57
CA MET A 332 -26.78 -45.45 6.43
C MET A 332 -25.80 -44.57 5.68
N LEU A 333 -25.66 -44.80 4.39
CA LEU A 333 -24.99 -43.86 3.50
C LEU A 333 -26.06 -42.96 2.88
N SER A 334 -25.89 -41.66 3.04
CA SER A 334 -26.81 -40.65 2.53
C SER A 334 -26.13 -39.75 1.49
N LEU A 335 -26.89 -39.42 0.45
CA LEU A 335 -26.51 -38.42 -0.53
C LEU A 335 -27.64 -37.39 -0.59
N THR A 336 -27.36 -36.17 -0.12
CA THR A 336 -28.31 -35.07 -0.19
C THR A 336 -27.94 -34.15 -1.35
N VAL A 337 -28.91 -33.79 -2.17
CA VAL A 337 -28.73 -32.89 -3.31
C VAL A 337 -29.61 -31.67 -3.11
N SER A 338 -29.00 -30.47 -3.02
CA SER A 338 -29.77 -29.24 -2.96
C SER A 338 -30.09 -28.77 -4.38
N VAL A 339 -31.37 -28.58 -4.68
CA VAL A 339 -31.83 -28.15 -6.03
C VAL A 339 -32.25 -26.68 -5.98
N PRO A 340 -31.57 -25.78 -6.70
CA PRO A 340 -31.91 -24.38 -6.71
C PRO A 340 -33.15 -24.08 -7.56
N LEU A 341 -34.31 -23.98 -6.92
CA LEU A 341 -35.60 -23.77 -7.59
C LEU A 341 -35.91 -22.32 -7.90
N TRP A 342 -35.33 -21.38 -7.12
CA TRP A 342 -35.66 -19.97 -7.19
C TRP A 342 -34.95 -19.24 -8.35
N ARG A 343 -35.35 -19.51 -9.58
CA ARG A 343 -34.73 -19.01 -10.81
C ARG A 343 -34.65 -17.48 -10.89
N LYS A 344 -35.60 -16.74 -10.29
CA LYS A 344 -35.56 -15.27 -10.24
C LYS A 344 -34.39 -14.76 -9.40
N ARG A 345 -34.12 -15.39 -8.24
CA ARG A 345 -32.97 -15.07 -7.37
C ARG A 345 -31.65 -15.28 -8.11
N ILE A 346 -31.50 -16.44 -8.75
CA ILE A 346 -30.27 -16.79 -9.49
C ILE A 346 -30.03 -15.79 -10.64
N LYS A 347 -31.08 -15.49 -11.43
CA LYS A 347 -30.97 -14.52 -12.53
C LYS A 347 -30.62 -13.13 -12.02
N ALA A 348 -31.18 -12.69 -10.89
CA ALA A 348 -30.86 -11.41 -10.26
C ALA A 348 -29.40 -11.37 -9.79
N GLY A 349 -28.88 -12.42 -9.16
CA GLY A 349 -27.47 -12.50 -8.75
C GLY A 349 -26.50 -12.47 -9.93
N ILE A 350 -26.81 -13.15 -11.04
CA ILE A 350 -25.99 -13.09 -12.25
C ILE A 350 -26.00 -11.67 -12.84
N GLU A 351 -27.17 -11.01 -12.88
CA GLU A 351 -27.25 -9.64 -13.41
C GLU A 351 -26.57 -8.63 -12.50
N GLU A 352 -26.68 -8.78 -11.18
CA GLU A 352 -25.91 -8.01 -10.20
C GLU A 352 -24.40 -8.12 -10.45
N ALA A 353 -23.86 -9.33 -10.57
CA ALA A 353 -22.45 -9.55 -10.85
C ALA A 353 -22.01 -8.89 -12.18
N ARG A 354 -22.85 -8.96 -13.23
CA ARG A 354 -22.61 -8.27 -14.51
C ARG A 354 -22.59 -6.76 -14.38
N LEU A 355 -23.51 -6.21 -13.59
CA LEU A 355 -23.58 -4.77 -13.35
C LEU A 355 -22.33 -4.30 -12.59
N LEU A 356 -21.89 -5.05 -11.58
CA LEU A 356 -20.67 -4.76 -10.82
C LEU A 356 -19.41 -4.86 -11.70
N HIS A 357 -19.34 -5.85 -12.60
CA HIS A 357 -18.24 -5.92 -13.57
C HIS A 357 -18.22 -4.70 -14.52
N ARG A 358 -19.39 -4.27 -15.02
CA ARG A 358 -19.47 -3.06 -15.85
C ARG A 358 -19.10 -1.80 -15.06
N ALA A 359 -19.53 -1.69 -13.80
CA ALA A 359 -19.16 -0.60 -12.92
C ALA A 359 -17.62 -0.52 -12.75
N ALA A 360 -16.95 -1.65 -12.45
CA ALA A 360 -15.51 -1.71 -12.38
C ALA A 360 -14.81 -1.29 -13.68
N GLY A 361 -15.40 -1.62 -14.85
CA GLY A 361 -14.91 -1.15 -16.14
C GLY A 361 -14.98 0.37 -16.30
N HIS A 362 -16.06 0.99 -15.83
CA HIS A 362 -16.19 2.46 -15.81
C HIS A 362 -15.23 3.10 -14.80
N ASP A 363 -15.01 2.49 -13.64
CA ASP A 363 -14.05 2.96 -12.65
C ASP A 363 -12.63 2.94 -13.21
N LYS A 364 -12.21 1.83 -13.89
CA LYS A 364 -10.93 1.77 -14.58
C LYS A 364 -10.80 2.92 -15.60
N ARG A 365 -11.82 3.12 -16.46
CA ARG A 365 -11.79 4.19 -17.46
C ARG A 365 -11.71 5.58 -16.83
N SER A 366 -12.44 5.81 -15.75
CA SER A 366 -12.36 7.06 -14.97
C SER A 366 -10.95 7.31 -14.42
N ARG A 367 -10.30 6.25 -13.88
CA ARG A 367 -8.92 6.34 -13.37
C ARG A 367 -7.91 6.60 -14.48
N GLU A 368 -8.04 5.94 -15.65
CA GLU A 368 -7.21 6.19 -16.84
C GLU A 368 -7.24 7.68 -17.22
N LEU A 369 -8.44 8.24 -17.38
CA LEU A 369 -8.60 9.66 -17.73
C LEU A 369 -8.03 10.60 -16.67
N ALA A 370 -8.20 10.28 -15.40
CA ALA A 370 -7.64 11.05 -14.30
C ALA A 370 -6.10 11.02 -14.30
N LEU A 371 -5.49 9.86 -14.53
CA LEU A 371 -4.04 9.70 -14.61
C LEU A 371 -3.45 10.41 -15.84
N GLN A 372 -4.10 10.29 -17.01
CA GLN A 372 -3.70 11.00 -18.22
C GLN A 372 -3.75 12.53 -18.04
N ARG A 373 -4.80 13.04 -17.35
CA ARG A 373 -4.88 14.45 -17.00
C ARG A 373 -3.75 14.86 -16.04
N SER A 374 -3.50 14.07 -14.99
CA SER A 374 -2.45 14.36 -14.02
C SER A 374 -1.06 14.31 -14.68
N ALA A 375 -0.81 13.34 -15.56
CA ALA A 375 0.44 13.25 -16.32
C ALA A 375 0.66 14.47 -17.23
N ARG A 376 -0.38 14.98 -17.89
CA ARG A 376 -0.25 16.21 -18.71
C ARG A 376 0.05 17.42 -17.84
N MET A 377 -0.54 17.52 -16.66
CA MET A 377 -0.22 18.59 -15.71
C MET A 377 1.23 18.49 -15.23
N ALA A 378 1.68 17.30 -14.83
CA ALA A 378 3.05 17.09 -14.37
C ALA A 378 4.09 17.37 -15.49
N ILE A 379 3.81 17.01 -16.75
CA ILE A 379 4.64 17.36 -17.90
C ILE A 379 4.77 18.88 -18.01
N PHE A 380 3.65 19.61 -17.97
CA PHE A 380 3.66 21.06 -18.01
C PHE A 380 4.46 21.68 -16.85
N GLU A 381 4.28 21.14 -15.64
CA GLU A 381 5.01 21.62 -14.45
C GLU A 381 6.53 21.42 -14.59
N VAL A 382 6.99 20.27 -15.13
CA VAL A 382 8.41 20.04 -15.42
C VAL A 382 8.91 21.01 -16.49
N GLU A 383 8.17 21.20 -17.59
CA GLU A 383 8.55 22.10 -18.69
C GLU A 383 8.65 23.56 -18.20
N ASP A 384 7.66 24.03 -17.43
CA ASP A 384 7.66 25.40 -16.90
C ASP A 384 8.75 25.61 -15.87
N ALA A 385 8.97 24.67 -14.96
CA ALA A 385 10.05 24.73 -13.97
C ALA A 385 11.43 24.73 -14.66
N LEU A 386 11.64 23.89 -15.69
CA LEU A 386 12.87 23.89 -16.48
C LEU A 386 13.08 25.20 -17.23
N ARG A 387 12.00 25.78 -17.80
CA ARG A 387 12.06 27.08 -18.47
C ARG A 387 12.49 28.19 -17.49
N ARG A 388 11.86 28.21 -16.29
CA ARG A 388 12.22 29.17 -15.21
C ARG A 388 13.67 28.96 -14.76
N TYR A 389 14.07 27.72 -14.48
CA TYR A 389 15.43 27.39 -14.08
C TYR A 389 16.48 27.91 -15.09
N ARG A 390 16.26 27.66 -16.40
CA ARG A 390 17.18 28.13 -17.46
C ARG A 390 17.23 29.67 -17.52
N LEU A 391 16.08 30.33 -17.39
CA LEU A 391 16.00 31.79 -17.39
C LEU A 391 16.83 32.39 -16.25
N TYR A 392 16.67 31.89 -15.04
CA TYR A 392 17.42 32.38 -13.89
C TYR A 392 18.90 32.02 -13.98
N ARG A 393 19.24 30.77 -14.24
CA ARG A 393 20.62 30.30 -14.30
C ARG A 393 21.43 30.93 -15.45
N ASP A 394 20.86 31.03 -16.63
CA ASP A 394 21.60 31.36 -17.86
C ASP A 394 21.52 32.87 -18.18
N THR A 395 20.57 33.60 -17.61
CA THR A 395 20.33 34.99 -17.99
C THR A 395 20.25 35.93 -16.78
N LEU A 396 19.29 35.73 -15.87
CA LEU A 396 18.98 36.76 -14.86
C LEU A 396 20.04 36.84 -13.77
N VAL A 397 20.48 35.72 -13.19
CA VAL A 397 21.53 35.74 -12.15
C VAL A 397 22.86 36.24 -12.70
N PRO A 398 23.39 35.82 -13.86
CA PRO A 398 24.63 36.38 -14.42
C PRO A 398 24.52 37.87 -14.71
N GLN A 399 23.38 38.36 -15.23
CA GLN A 399 23.19 39.79 -15.50
C GLN A 399 23.10 40.61 -14.23
N ALA A 400 22.38 40.13 -13.20
CA ALA A 400 22.30 40.80 -11.90
C ALA A 400 23.66 40.84 -11.22
N ALA A 401 24.44 39.75 -11.25
CA ALA A 401 25.79 39.71 -10.69
C ALA A 401 26.72 40.70 -11.40
N GLN A 402 26.68 40.77 -12.74
CA GLN A 402 27.46 41.73 -13.52
C GLN A 402 27.05 43.19 -13.20
N THR A 403 25.74 43.45 -13.00
CA THR A 403 25.23 44.77 -12.62
C THR A 403 25.75 45.16 -11.24
N TYR A 404 25.66 44.23 -10.27
CA TYR A 404 26.19 44.45 -8.93
C TYR A 404 27.70 44.77 -8.94
N GLU A 405 28.51 43.93 -9.61
CA GLU A 405 29.96 44.15 -9.72
C GLU A 405 30.30 45.51 -10.34
N SER A 406 29.57 45.90 -11.41
CA SER A 406 29.76 47.22 -12.05
C SER A 406 29.44 48.36 -11.12
N LEU A 407 28.29 48.33 -10.42
CA LEU A 407 27.89 49.39 -9.49
C LEU A 407 28.80 49.43 -8.26
N GLN A 408 29.23 48.28 -7.74
CA GLN A 408 30.19 48.19 -6.64
C GLN A 408 31.54 48.86 -7.01
N SER A 409 32.05 48.59 -8.21
CA SER A 409 33.27 49.21 -8.71
C SER A 409 33.12 50.73 -8.86
N GLN A 410 31.99 51.23 -9.40
CA GLN A 410 31.70 52.64 -9.55
C GLN A 410 31.52 53.35 -8.20
N TYR A 411 30.85 52.72 -7.24
CA TYR A 411 30.64 53.27 -5.90
C TYR A 411 31.92 53.32 -5.06
N SER A 412 32.86 52.40 -5.29
CA SER A 412 34.18 52.36 -4.61
C SER A 412 35.19 53.41 -5.12
N THR A 413 35.03 53.87 -6.37
CA THR A 413 35.93 54.88 -6.96
C THR A 413 35.49 56.31 -6.59
N ALA A 414 36.42 57.14 -6.17
CA ALA A 414 36.17 58.53 -5.73
C ALA A 414 35.58 59.46 -6.82
N ALA A 415 35.60 59.05 -8.08
CA ALA A 415 34.97 59.73 -9.21
C ALA A 415 33.55 59.15 -9.53
N GLY A 416 32.99 58.41 -8.62
CA GLY A 416 31.85 57.56 -8.83
C GLY A 416 30.57 58.27 -9.21
N GLY A 417 29.94 57.76 -10.27
CA GLY A 417 28.62 58.16 -10.74
C GLY A 417 27.48 57.25 -10.26
N ALA A 418 27.76 56.19 -9.50
CA ALA A 418 26.74 55.29 -9.00
C ALA A 418 26.19 55.80 -7.64
N ASP A 419 24.85 55.84 -7.54
CA ASP A 419 24.17 56.11 -6.28
C ASP A 419 24.23 54.88 -5.38
N PHE A 420 24.29 55.08 -4.07
CA PHE A 420 24.24 54.03 -3.08
C PHE A 420 22.94 53.22 -3.20
N LEU A 421 21.82 53.87 -3.53
CA LEU A 421 20.52 53.21 -3.71
C LEU A 421 20.53 52.26 -4.87
N ASP A 422 21.21 52.60 -5.99
CA ASP A 422 21.34 51.70 -7.14
C ASP A 422 22.14 50.44 -6.77
N LEU A 423 23.18 50.58 -5.96
CA LEU A 423 23.97 49.46 -5.46
C LEU A 423 23.14 48.56 -4.55
N LEU A 424 22.40 49.13 -3.59
CA LEU A 424 21.55 48.36 -2.69
C LEU A 424 20.43 47.64 -3.44
N ASP A 425 19.79 48.29 -4.41
CA ASP A 425 18.75 47.67 -5.26
C ASP A 425 19.31 46.48 -6.10
N SER A 426 20.56 46.63 -6.60
CA SER A 426 21.23 45.55 -7.33
C SER A 426 21.52 44.35 -6.45
N VAL A 427 21.86 44.54 -5.18
CA VAL A 427 22.04 43.47 -4.19
C VAL A 427 20.72 42.74 -3.92
N GLN A 428 19.62 43.48 -3.71
CA GLN A 428 18.29 42.91 -3.53
C GLN A 428 17.85 42.10 -4.74
N THR A 429 18.08 42.63 -5.94
CA THR A 429 17.74 41.99 -7.20
C THR A 429 18.51 40.67 -7.36
N LEU A 430 19.84 40.68 -7.12
CA LEU A 430 20.68 39.49 -7.18
C LEU A 430 20.18 38.42 -6.20
N LEU A 431 19.97 38.74 -4.92
CA LEU A 431 19.43 37.82 -3.92
C LEU A 431 18.10 37.21 -4.37
N SER A 432 17.19 38.05 -4.85
CA SER A 432 15.87 37.55 -5.30
C SER A 432 15.99 36.55 -6.44
N PHE A 433 16.90 36.81 -7.40
CA PHE A 433 17.10 35.91 -8.56
C PHE A 433 17.83 34.61 -8.16
N GLU A 434 18.80 34.67 -7.24
CA GLU A 434 19.44 33.46 -6.69
C GLU A 434 18.44 32.57 -5.95
N LEU A 435 17.61 33.14 -5.09
CA LEU A 435 16.56 32.40 -4.40
C LEU A 435 15.53 31.82 -5.38
N GLU A 436 15.14 32.57 -6.41
CA GLU A 436 14.23 32.05 -7.44
C GLU A 436 14.87 30.95 -8.31
N GLN A 437 16.19 31.01 -8.56
CA GLN A 437 16.92 29.93 -9.23
C GLN A 437 16.86 28.63 -8.42
N VAL A 438 17.12 28.69 -7.11
CA VAL A 438 17.06 27.51 -6.23
C VAL A 438 15.63 27.00 -6.08
N ARG A 439 14.63 27.89 -6.03
CA ARG A 439 13.21 27.51 -6.07
C ARG A 439 12.86 26.79 -7.36
N ALA A 440 13.29 27.31 -8.51
CA ALA A 440 13.07 26.68 -9.79
C ALA A 440 13.75 25.30 -9.88
N THR A 441 14.95 25.14 -9.30
CA THR A 441 15.65 23.85 -9.18
C THR A 441 14.81 22.84 -8.40
N ARG A 442 14.35 23.22 -7.22
CA ARG A 442 13.45 22.41 -6.40
C ARG A 442 12.18 22.02 -7.17
N ASP A 443 11.55 22.99 -7.83
CA ASP A 443 10.29 22.77 -8.56
C ASP A 443 10.48 21.75 -9.70
N VAL A 444 11.61 21.78 -10.42
CA VAL A 444 11.96 20.75 -11.42
C VAL A 444 12.06 19.38 -10.77
N GLN A 445 12.73 19.28 -9.62
CA GLN A 445 12.94 18.02 -8.92
C GLN A 445 11.62 17.44 -8.36
N LEU A 446 10.75 18.30 -7.80
CA LEU A 446 9.43 17.90 -7.30
C LEU A 446 8.51 17.43 -8.44
N ALA A 447 8.43 18.20 -9.52
CA ALA A 447 7.61 17.83 -10.67
C ALA A 447 8.12 16.54 -11.36
N ALA A 448 9.44 16.34 -11.40
CA ALA A 448 10.04 15.11 -11.91
C ALA A 448 9.69 13.90 -11.01
N ALA A 449 9.73 14.05 -9.69
CA ALA A 449 9.35 12.98 -8.75
C ALA A 449 7.88 12.59 -8.89
N GLU A 450 6.99 13.58 -9.07
CA GLU A 450 5.57 13.35 -9.34
C GLU A 450 5.35 12.63 -10.68
N LEU A 451 6.07 13.03 -11.71
CA LEU A 451 5.97 12.38 -13.03
C LEU A 451 6.43 10.92 -12.98
N GLU A 452 7.51 10.61 -12.26
CA GLU A 452 7.97 9.24 -12.03
C GLU A 452 6.93 8.39 -11.30
N PHE A 453 6.27 8.96 -10.29
CA PHE A 453 5.17 8.30 -9.60
C PHE A 453 4.04 7.95 -10.57
N LEU A 454 3.60 8.90 -11.38
CA LEU A 454 2.54 8.69 -12.37
C LEU A 454 2.90 7.68 -13.45
N MET A 455 4.17 7.64 -13.89
CA MET A 455 4.68 6.65 -14.83
C MET A 455 4.82 5.24 -14.24
N GLY A 456 4.62 5.09 -12.95
CA GLY A 456 4.78 3.80 -12.27
C GLY A 456 6.23 3.36 -12.08
N GLY A 457 7.20 4.26 -12.26
CA GLY A 457 8.61 3.95 -12.10
C GLY A 457 9.55 5.06 -12.59
N PRO A 458 10.86 4.80 -12.56
CA PRO A 458 11.87 5.81 -12.80
C PRO A 458 11.81 6.42 -14.22
N TRP A 459 12.36 7.59 -14.32
CA TRP A 459 12.51 8.35 -15.56
C TRP A 459 13.21 7.53 -16.66
N PRO A 460 12.67 7.40 -17.87
CA PRO A 460 13.31 6.64 -18.93
C PRO A 460 14.62 7.31 -19.38
N ARG A 461 15.71 6.54 -19.47
CA ARG A 461 16.99 7.04 -19.98
C ARG A 461 16.86 7.35 -21.48
N THR A 462 17.13 8.59 -21.86
CA THR A 462 17.28 8.96 -23.29
C THR A 462 18.62 8.40 -23.76
N GLY A 463 18.62 7.29 -24.51
CA GLY A 463 19.83 6.71 -25.09
C GLY A 463 19.96 5.18 -25.05
N GLY A 464 19.11 4.49 -24.32
CA GLY A 464 18.96 3.03 -24.43
C GLY A 464 17.79 2.74 -25.38
N THR A 465 18.04 2.04 -26.48
CA THR A 465 16.99 1.37 -27.22
C THR A 465 16.13 0.63 -26.22
N ALA A 466 14.86 1.01 -26.12
CA ALA A 466 13.90 0.31 -25.28
C ALA A 466 13.93 -1.17 -25.70
N ALA A 467 14.59 -2.02 -24.93
CA ALA A 467 14.35 -3.44 -25.02
C ALA A 467 12.85 -3.63 -24.78
N PRO A 468 12.16 -4.43 -25.59
CA PRO A 468 10.72 -4.58 -25.45
C PRO A 468 10.41 -5.14 -24.07
N ALA A 469 9.68 -4.35 -23.28
CA ALA A 469 9.28 -4.69 -21.91
C ALA A 469 8.34 -5.91 -21.82
N LYS A 470 8.15 -6.64 -22.93
CA LYS A 470 7.19 -7.74 -23.02
C LYS A 470 7.68 -9.09 -22.53
N GLU A 471 9.00 -9.28 -22.32
CA GLU A 471 9.51 -10.60 -21.94
C GLU A 471 9.86 -10.73 -20.43
N ASN A 472 10.09 -9.62 -19.73
CA ASN A 472 10.57 -9.71 -18.34
C ASN A 472 9.50 -9.65 -17.25
N ALA A 473 8.29 -9.12 -17.52
CA ALA A 473 7.27 -8.99 -16.49
C ALA A 473 6.58 -10.34 -16.18
N SER A 474 6.25 -11.12 -17.21
CA SER A 474 5.61 -12.44 -17.03
C SER A 474 6.56 -13.50 -16.46
N ASP A 475 7.84 -13.46 -16.85
CA ASP A 475 8.85 -14.40 -16.34
C ASP A 475 9.29 -14.03 -14.91
N GLN A 476 9.29 -12.76 -14.57
CA GLN A 476 9.58 -12.30 -13.20
C GLN A 476 8.43 -12.59 -12.25
N GLU A 477 7.17 -12.40 -12.67
CA GLU A 477 5.99 -12.82 -11.89
C GLU A 477 5.95 -14.35 -11.72
N ALA A 478 6.25 -15.11 -12.76
CA ALA A 478 6.30 -16.57 -12.69
C ALA A 478 7.43 -17.05 -11.74
N THR A 479 8.61 -16.46 -11.82
CA THR A 479 9.76 -16.79 -10.95
C THR A 479 9.48 -16.40 -9.50
N TYR A 480 8.79 -15.28 -9.26
CA TYR A 480 8.41 -14.84 -7.93
C TYR A 480 7.34 -15.76 -7.32
N ARG A 481 6.32 -16.16 -8.09
CA ARG A 481 5.30 -17.15 -7.66
C ARG A 481 5.92 -18.50 -7.31
N ILE A 482 6.90 -18.99 -8.09
CA ILE A 482 7.61 -20.26 -7.85
C ILE A 482 8.46 -20.17 -6.57
N ASN A 483 9.12 -19.06 -6.32
CA ASN A 483 9.95 -18.89 -5.12
C ASN A 483 9.12 -18.74 -3.84
N VAL A 484 7.98 -18.05 -3.89
CA VAL A 484 7.05 -17.94 -2.76
C VAL A 484 6.43 -19.31 -2.45
N GLN A 485 6.02 -20.09 -3.46
CA GLN A 485 5.50 -21.44 -3.26
C GLN A 485 6.55 -22.40 -2.71
N ARG A 486 7.81 -22.30 -3.12
CA ARG A 486 8.91 -23.10 -2.54
C ARG A 486 9.23 -22.75 -1.09
N SER A 487 9.17 -21.45 -0.73
CA SER A 487 9.39 -21.03 0.66
C SER A 487 8.26 -21.49 1.58
N ALA A 488 7.00 -21.43 1.14
CA ALA A 488 5.87 -21.95 1.90
C ALA A 488 5.91 -23.48 2.08
N HIS A 489 6.44 -24.21 1.10
CA HIS A 489 6.55 -25.68 1.19
C HIS A 489 7.66 -26.13 2.14
N ASN A 490 8.74 -25.38 2.23
CA ASN A 490 9.85 -25.68 3.14
C ASN A 490 9.56 -25.31 4.61
N GLU A 491 8.58 -24.44 4.89
CA GLU A 491 8.16 -24.10 6.26
C GLU A 491 7.14 -25.10 6.83
N THR A 492 6.54 -25.95 6.00
CA THR A 492 5.59 -27.00 6.45
C THR A 492 6.28 -28.34 6.74
N GLU A 493 7.54 -28.53 6.41
CA GLU A 493 8.33 -29.74 6.71
C GLU A 493 9.37 -29.57 7.85
N GLY A 494 9.43 -28.46 8.51
CA GLY A 494 10.25 -28.18 9.69
C GLY A 494 9.41 -27.95 10.93
#